data_c63a8ac3bf9c352576c120ed95f88f97
#
_entry.id   c63a8ac3bf9c352576c120ed95f88f97
#
_cell.length_a   1.000
_cell.length_b   1.000
_cell.length_c   1.000
_cell.angle_alpha   90.00
_cell.angle_beta   90.00
_cell.angle_gamma   90.00
#
_symmetry.space_group_name_H-M   'P 1'
#
loop_
_entity.id
_entity.type
_entity.pdbx_description
1 polymer ?
#
loop_
_entity_poly.entity_id
_entity_poly.type
_entity_poly.pdbx_seq_one_letter_code
_entity_poly.pdbx_strand_id
1 'polypeptide(L)'
;FDYVVKRHYPEIENSKNKALDLLKVVLDKQIDLVVNWMRVGFIHGVMNTDNMSIAGETIDYGPCAFMDIYDPKTVFSSIDKLGRYAYCNQPVITKWNLSRFAECLIPLIDKDQDTAVKLATEIIDTFEKTYEEKWLNMMRAKLGLIGSDKKDKYLILDLLTWMHQNKVDYTNTFCHLMNFKTQ
;
A
#
# COMPACT_ATOMS: atom_id res chain seq x y z
N PHE A 1 -23.47 4.33 -5.05
CA PHE A 1 -22.96 3.13 -4.38
C PHE A 1 -23.16 1.88 -5.25
N ASP A 2 -24.43 1.49 -5.55
CA ASP A 2 -24.74 0.24 -6.28
C ASP A 2 -24.09 0.15 -7.67
N TYR A 3 -23.97 1.29 -8.39
CA TYR A 3 -23.23 1.34 -9.65
C TYR A 3 -21.75 0.94 -9.48
N VAL A 4 -21.10 1.42 -8.43
CA VAL A 4 -19.70 1.11 -8.11
C VAL A 4 -19.51 -0.38 -7.83
N VAL A 5 -20.39 -0.95 -7.00
CA VAL A 5 -20.36 -2.39 -6.68
C VAL A 5 -20.54 -3.20 -7.95
N LYS A 6 -21.59 -2.93 -8.73
CA LYS A 6 -21.89 -3.67 -9.96
C LYS A 6 -20.74 -3.59 -10.99
N ARG A 7 -20.07 -2.42 -11.09
CA ARG A 7 -19.01 -2.20 -12.07
C ARG A 7 -17.67 -2.82 -11.67
N HIS A 8 -17.26 -2.64 -10.42
CA HIS A 8 -15.90 -2.95 -9.98
C HIS A 8 -15.81 -4.19 -9.09
N TYR A 9 -16.91 -4.55 -8.43
CA TYR A 9 -16.95 -5.61 -7.41
C TYR A 9 -18.25 -6.43 -7.51
N PRO A 10 -18.57 -7.00 -8.69
CA PRO A 10 -19.83 -7.74 -8.88
C PRO A 10 -19.95 -8.95 -7.94
N GLU A 11 -18.83 -9.46 -7.44
CA GLU A 11 -18.78 -10.58 -6.49
C GLU A 11 -19.44 -10.29 -5.15
N ILE A 12 -19.50 -9.02 -4.75
CA ILE A 12 -20.19 -8.61 -3.51
C ILE A 12 -21.61 -8.12 -3.72
N GLU A 13 -22.15 -8.16 -4.95
CA GLU A 13 -23.48 -7.61 -5.27
C GLU A 13 -24.61 -8.24 -4.42
N ASN A 14 -24.47 -9.52 -4.08
CA ASN A 14 -25.43 -10.27 -3.27
C ASN A 14 -25.02 -10.42 -1.80
N SER A 15 -24.05 -9.65 -1.34
CA SER A 15 -23.61 -9.68 0.06
C SER A 15 -24.68 -9.14 1.01
N LYS A 16 -24.69 -9.66 2.25
CA LYS A 16 -25.59 -9.19 3.31
C LYS A 16 -25.28 -7.76 3.74
N ASN A 17 -23.99 -7.37 3.69
CA ASN A 17 -23.54 -6.01 4.00
C ASN A 17 -22.56 -5.54 2.92
N LYS A 18 -23.13 -5.09 1.80
CA LYS A 18 -22.32 -4.65 0.64
C LYS A 18 -21.35 -3.51 0.97
N ALA A 19 -21.74 -2.61 1.88
CA ALA A 19 -20.90 -1.46 2.22
C ALA A 19 -19.66 -1.88 3.00
N LEU A 20 -19.83 -2.81 3.94
CA LEU A 20 -18.75 -3.36 4.73
C LEU A 20 -17.80 -4.21 3.87
N ASP A 21 -18.36 -5.03 2.98
CA ASP A 21 -17.57 -5.85 2.06
C ASP A 21 -16.87 -4.99 1.00
N LEU A 22 -17.49 -3.88 0.54
CA LEU A 22 -16.82 -2.91 -0.33
C LEU A 22 -15.60 -2.30 0.38
N LEU A 23 -15.74 -1.87 1.63
CA LEU A 23 -14.61 -1.35 2.40
C LEU A 23 -13.46 -2.36 2.46
N LYS A 24 -13.78 -3.63 2.74
CA LYS A 24 -12.79 -4.71 2.85
C LYS A 24 -12.06 -4.98 1.53
N VAL A 25 -12.79 -5.12 0.42
CA VAL A 25 -12.16 -5.40 -0.88
C VAL A 25 -11.34 -4.22 -1.39
N VAL A 26 -11.80 -2.98 -1.17
CA VAL A 26 -11.04 -1.78 -1.53
C VAL A 26 -9.79 -1.66 -0.68
N LEU A 27 -9.86 -1.94 0.63
CA LEU A 27 -8.69 -1.96 1.52
C LEU A 27 -7.63 -2.96 1.02
N ASP A 28 -8.05 -4.18 0.69
CA ASP A 28 -7.14 -5.22 0.20
C ASP A 28 -6.47 -4.83 -1.13
N LYS A 29 -7.23 -4.27 -2.07
CA LYS A 29 -6.75 -3.75 -3.35
C LYS A 29 -5.76 -2.60 -3.18
N GLN A 30 -6.04 -1.67 -2.27
CA GLN A 30 -5.14 -0.54 -2.01
C GLN A 30 -3.83 -0.99 -1.34
N ILE A 31 -3.89 -1.99 -0.46
CA ILE A 31 -2.68 -2.59 0.10
C ILE A 31 -1.83 -3.23 -1.01
N ASP A 32 -2.44 -4.01 -1.91
CA ASP A 32 -1.74 -4.61 -3.04
C ASP A 32 -1.08 -3.56 -3.94
N LEU A 33 -1.80 -2.48 -4.24
CA LEU A 33 -1.29 -1.38 -5.05
C LEU A 33 -0.05 -0.76 -4.42
N VAL A 34 -0.14 -0.38 -3.13
CA VAL A 34 0.96 0.29 -2.43
C VAL A 34 2.15 -0.66 -2.20
N VAL A 35 1.92 -1.92 -1.89
CA VAL A 35 2.99 -2.93 -1.82
C VAL A 35 3.74 -3.03 -3.16
N ASN A 36 3.02 -2.96 -4.29
CA ASN A 36 3.66 -2.95 -5.61
C ASN A 36 4.42 -1.66 -5.89
N TRP A 37 3.94 -0.49 -5.44
CA TRP A 37 4.72 0.75 -5.52
C TRP A 37 6.02 0.64 -4.71
N MET A 38 5.93 0.13 -3.48
CA MET A 38 7.10 -0.11 -2.64
C MET A 38 8.09 -1.08 -3.29
N ARG A 39 7.57 -2.11 -3.99
CA ARG A 39 8.39 -3.10 -4.69
C ARG A 39 9.30 -2.50 -5.75
N VAL A 40 8.82 -1.51 -6.48
CA VAL A 40 9.53 -0.93 -7.64
C VAL A 40 10.16 0.45 -7.34
N GLY A 41 10.05 0.93 -6.10
CA GLY A 41 10.57 2.25 -5.73
C GLY A 41 9.74 3.41 -6.31
N PHE A 42 8.46 3.16 -6.65
CA PHE A 42 7.57 4.19 -7.16
C PHE A 42 7.07 5.09 -6.03
N ILE A 43 7.09 6.40 -6.28
CA ILE A 43 6.55 7.43 -5.39
C ILE A 43 5.50 8.21 -6.16
N HIS A 44 4.26 8.17 -5.67
CA HIS A 44 3.13 8.86 -6.32
C HIS A 44 3.26 10.38 -6.20
N GLY A 45 3.66 10.86 -5.03
CA GLY A 45 3.94 12.26 -4.76
C GLY A 45 2.75 13.13 -4.38
N VAL A 46 1.50 12.75 -4.70
CA VAL A 46 0.27 13.45 -4.27
C VAL A 46 -0.84 12.44 -4.00
N MET A 47 -0.88 11.89 -2.80
CA MET A 47 -1.85 10.87 -2.40
C MET A 47 -3.01 11.49 -1.61
N ASN A 48 -3.65 12.51 -2.19
CA ASN A 48 -4.94 13.01 -1.68
C ASN A 48 -6.01 11.94 -1.88
N THR A 49 -7.13 12.06 -1.18
CA THR A 49 -8.26 11.11 -1.29
C THR A 49 -8.84 11.01 -2.69
N ASP A 50 -8.80 12.09 -3.46
CA ASP A 50 -9.26 12.18 -4.86
C ASP A 50 -8.29 11.53 -5.86
N ASN A 51 -7.06 11.27 -5.44
CA ASN A 51 -6.04 10.59 -6.26
C ASN A 51 -5.92 9.09 -5.94
N MET A 52 -6.88 8.52 -5.23
CA MET A 52 -6.92 7.09 -4.92
C MET A 52 -8.18 6.45 -5.49
N SER A 53 -7.99 5.66 -6.54
CA SER A 53 -9.09 4.94 -7.20
C SER A 53 -9.56 3.76 -6.36
N ILE A 54 -10.87 3.65 -6.16
CA ILE A 54 -11.47 2.46 -5.52
C ILE A 54 -11.22 1.16 -6.30
N ALA A 55 -10.86 1.24 -7.57
CA ALA A 55 -10.49 0.08 -8.39
C ALA A 55 -9.12 -0.51 -8.02
N GLY A 56 -8.32 0.18 -7.18
CA GLY A 56 -6.98 -0.24 -6.84
C GLY A 56 -5.96 -0.03 -7.95
N GLU A 57 -6.17 1.02 -8.76
CA GLU A 57 -5.30 1.39 -9.88
C GLU A 57 -4.65 2.74 -9.62
N THR A 58 -3.42 2.91 -10.09
CA THR A 58 -2.72 4.19 -10.02
C THR A 58 -3.35 5.18 -10.99
N ILE A 59 -3.74 6.36 -10.48
CA ILE A 59 -4.28 7.47 -11.29
C ILE A 59 -3.55 8.76 -10.97
N ASP A 60 -3.76 9.80 -11.78
CA ASP A 60 -3.23 11.14 -11.59
C ASP A 60 -1.69 11.17 -11.45
N TYR A 61 -1.02 10.76 -12.52
CA TYR A 61 0.45 10.73 -12.62
C TYR A 61 1.03 12.16 -12.74
N GLY A 62 1.00 12.91 -11.62
CA GLY A 62 1.55 14.26 -11.51
C GLY A 62 3.06 14.24 -11.25
N PRO A 63 3.52 14.58 -10.01
CA PRO A 63 4.94 14.62 -9.68
C PRO A 63 5.53 13.24 -9.37
N CYS A 64 4.94 12.16 -9.88
CA CYS A 64 5.38 10.80 -9.61
C CYS A 64 6.70 10.47 -10.31
N ALA A 65 7.52 9.65 -9.65
CA ALA A 65 8.73 9.10 -10.24
C ALA A 65 9.17 7.80 -9.54
N PHE A 66 10.11 7.11 -10.16
CA PHE A 66 10.80 5.99 -9.54
C PHE A 66 12.06 6.49 -8.82
N MET A 67 12.33 5.93 -7.66
CA MET A 67 13.49 6.27 -6.85
C MET A 67 14.75 5.62 -7.45
N ASP A 68 15.81 6.42 -7.60
CA ASP A 68 17.14 5.92 -7.95
C ASP A 68 17.88 5.45 -6.69
N ILE A 69 18.52 6.39 -5.98
CA ILE A 69 19.18 6.09 -4.70
C ILE A 69 18.14 5.79 -3.64
N TYR A 70 18.31 4.67 -2.94
CA TYR A 70 17.40 4.31 -1.86
C TYR A 70 17.46 5.31 -0.71
N ASP A 71 16.40 6.07 -0.56
CA ASP A 71 16.13 6.89 0.62
C ASP A 71 14.64 6.79 0.99
N PRO A 72 14.29 6.26 2.18
CA PRO A 72 12.90 6.15 2.60
C PRO A 72 12.17 7.50 2.69
N LYS A 73 12.92 8.62 2.78
CA LYS A 73 12.37 9.98 2.86
C LYS A 73 12.29 10.69 1.50
N THR A 74 12.55 10.00 0.41
CA THR A 74 12.48 10.61 -0.95
C THR A 74 11.09 11.17 -1.22
N VAL A 75 11.04 12.42 -1.68
CA VAL A 75 9.83 13.17 -2.07
C VAL A 75 10.07 13.79 -3.45
N PHE A 76 9.12 13.63 -4.37
CA PHE A 76 9.21 14.25 -5.69
C PHE A 76 8.28 15.47 -5.86
N SER A 77 7.24 15.59 -5.04
CA SER A 77 6.35 16.75 -5.08
C SER A 77 7.03 17.99 -4.47
N SER A 78 7.21 19.02 -5.28
CA SER A 78 7.86 20.27 -4.84
C SER A 78 7.07 21.03 -3.76
N ILE A 79 5.78 20.77 -3.63
CA ILE A 79 4.90 21.40 -2.63
C ILE A 79 4.85 20.61 -1.32
N ASP A 80 5.26 19.34 -1.31
CA ASP A 80 5.27 18.50 -0.11
C ASP A 80 6.51 18.76 0.76
N LYS A 81 6.50 19.89 1.47
CA LYS A 81 7.63 20.32 2.31
C LYS A 81 7.85 19.46 3.55
N LEU A 82 6.82 18.74 3.98
CA LEU A 82 6.86 17.92 5.20
C LEU A 82 7.05 16.42 4.92
N GLY A 83 7.13 16.04 3.65
CA GLY A 83 7.27 14.64 3.26
C GLY A 83 6.03 13.79 3.56
N ARG A 84 4.84 14.39 3.53
CA ARG A 84 3.60 13.66 3.75
C ARG A 84 3.47 12.45 2.82
N TYR A 85 3.92 12.59 1.59
CA TYR A 85 3.88 11.59 0.53
C TYR A 85 5.25 11.00 0.21
N ALA A 86 6.21 11.07 1.16
CA ALA A 86 7.50 10.40 1.02
C ALA A 86 7.31 8.89 0.81
N TYR A 87 8.29 8.24 0.18
CA TYR A 87 8.25 6.80 -0.10
C TYR A 87 7.80 5.97 1.12
N CYS A 88 8.43 6.15 2.28
CA CYS A 88 8.09 5.39 3.48
C CYS A 88 6.70 5.73 4.07
N ASN A 89 6.12 6.87 3.71
CA ASN A 89 4.83 7.32 4.24
C ASN A 89 3.64 6.85 3.39
N GLN A 90 3.87 6.30 2.20
CA GLN A 90 2.79 5.88 1.30
C GLN A 90 1.81 4.89 1.95
N PRO A 91 2.24 3.86 2.71
CA PRO A 91 1.31 2.98 3.41
C PRO A 91 0.47 3.70 4.47
N VAL A 92 1.09 4.61 5.23
CA VAL A 92 0.41 5.38 6.29
C VAL A 92 -0.69 6.27 5.72
N ILE A 93 -0.37 6.97 4.62
CA ILE A 93 -1.34 7.83 3.93
C ILE A 93 -2.45 7.00 3.28
N THR A 94 -2.13 5.83 2.75
CA THR A 94 -3.14 4.89 2.23
C THR A 94 -4.15 4.50 3.32
N LYS A 95 -3.69 4.12 4.50
CA LYS A 95 -4.58 3.83 5.64
C LYS A 95 -5.44 5.03 6.01
N TRP A 96 -4.84 6.22 6.06
CA TRP A 96 -5.57 7.44 6.37
C TRP A 96 -6.69 7.71 5.33
N ASN A 97 -6.39 7.57 4.03
CA ASN A 97 -7.37 7.73 2.95
C ASN A 97 -8.49 6.70 3.04
N LEU A 98 -8.15 5.44 3.36
CA LEU A 98 -9.15 4.39 3.58
C LEU A 98 -10.05 4.68 4.78
N SER A 99 -9.53 5.32 5.84
CA SER A 99 -10.36 5.78 6.95
C SER A 99 -11.35 6.87 6.50
N ARG A 100 -10.94 7.81 5.62
CA ARG A 100 -11.85 8.80 5.03
C ARG A 100 -12.91 8.14 4.14
N PHE A 101 -12.53 7.10 3.39
CA PHE A 101 -13.47 6.32 2.60
C PHE A 101 -14.47 5.56 3.49
N ALA A 102 -14.01 4.95 4.57
CA ALA A 102 -14.86 4.27 5.56
C ALA A 102 -15.94 5.20 6.14
N GLU A 103 -15.57 6.46 6.47
CA GLU A 103 -16.54 7.46 6.94
C GLU A 103 -17.68 7.72 5.97
N CYS A 104 -17.39 7.71 4.67
CA CYS A 104 -18.43 7.86 3.64
C CYS A 104 -19.40 6.66 3.59
N LEU A 105 -18.96 5.48 4.06
CA LEU A 105 -19.77 4.25 4.05
C LEU A 105 -20.56 4.03 5.32
N ILE A 106 -20.27 4.74 6.43
CA ILE A 106 -20.95 4.59 7.72
C ILE A 106 -22.49 4.53 7.58
N PRO A 107 -23.16 5.47 6.86
CA PRO A 107 -24.63 5.46 6.75
C PRO A 107 -25.18 4.26 5.99
N LEU A 108 -24.33 3.50 5.28
CA LEU A 108 -24.69 2.34 4.46
C LEU A 108 -24.37 1.01 5.16
N ILE A 109 -23.51 1.03 6.18
CA ILE A 109 -23.06 -0.16 6.91
C ILE A 109 -24.13 -0.61 7.90
N ASP A 110 -24.62 0.30 8.74
CA ASP A 110 -25.68 0.01 9.73
C ASP A 110 -26.51 1.26 10.01
N LYS A 111 -27.78 1.05 10.47
CA LYS A 111 -28.66 2.13 10.91
C LYS A 111 -28.21 2.74 12.24
N ASP A 112 -27.61 1.90 13.10
CA ASP A 112 -26.98 2.34 14.33
C ASP A 112 -25.55 2.80 14.03
N GLN A 113 -25.31 4.09 14.22
CA GLN A 113 -24.04 4.73 13.90
C GLN A 113 -22.87 4.14 14.68
N ASP A 114 -23.06 3.83 15.96
CA ASP A 114 -21.98 3.29 16.81
C ASP A 114 -21.58 1.88 16.34
N THR A 115 -22.57 1.06 15.97
CA THR A 115 -22.33 -0.25 15.37
C THR A 115 -21.60 -0.13 14.03
N ALA A 116 -22.03 0.79 13.15
CA ALA A 116 -21.40 1.02 11.86
C ALA A 116 -19.93 1.46 12.01
N VAL A 117 -19.65 2.40 12.90
CA VAL A 117 -18.28 2.87 13.22
C VAL A 117 -17.42 1.73 13.73
N LYS A 118 -17.94 0.93 14.66
CA LYS A 118 -17.22 -0.23 15.20
C LYS A 118 -16.82 -1.22 14.11
N LEU A 119 -17.78 -1.62 13.27
CA LEU A 119 -17.54 -2.57 12.17
C LEU A 119 -16.53 -2.04 11.15
N ALA A 120 -16.64 -0.75 10.78
CA ALA A 120 -15.69 -0.12 9.87
C ALA A 120 -14.28 -0.03 10.47
N THR A 121 -14.18 0.30 11.76
CA THR A 121 -12.90 0.37 12.49
C THR A 121 -12.23 -0.99 12.54
N GLU A 122 -12.97 -2.07 12.83
CA GLU A 122 -12.44 -3.43 12.84
C GLU A 122 -11.79 -3.80 11.50
N ILE A 123 -12.33 -3.35 10.36
CA ILE A 123 -11.72 -3.57 9.05
C ILE A 123 -10.46 -2.71 8.87
N ILE A 124 -10.52 -1.41 9.18
CA ILE A 124 -9.37 -0.52 9.04
C ILE A 124 -8.19 -0.98 9.91
N ASP A 125 -8.45 -1.54 11.08
CA ASP A 125 -7.41 -2.03 11.99
C ASP A 125 -6.69 -3.30 11.48
N THR A 126 -7.23 -3.96 10.47
CA THR A 126 -6.51 -5.06 9.81
C THR A 126 -5.39 -4.57 8.87
N PHE A 127 -5.35 -3.27 8.55
CA PHE A 127 -4.47 -2.72 7.53
C PHE A 127 -2.99 -3.01 7.81
N GLU A 128 -2.49 -2.67 8.99
CA GLU A 128 -1.06 -2.79 9.29
C GLU A 128 -0.58 -4.23 9.18
N LYS A 129 -1.34 -5.16 9.76
CA LYS A 129 -1.00 -6.58 9.72
C LYS A 129 -1.00 -7.10 8.29
N THR A 130 -2.06 -6.80 7.52
CA THR A 130 -2.19 -7.25 6.14
C THR A 130 -1.11 -6.64 5.24
N TYR A 131 -0.82 -5.34 5.41
CA TYR A 131 0.26 -4.67 4.69
C TYR A 131 1.62 -5.30 5.01
N GLU A 132 1.94 -5.51 6.29
CA GLU A 132 3.22 -6.09 6.71
C GLU A 132 3.42 -7.50 6.13
N GLU A 133 2.39 -8.35 6.18
CA GLU A 133 2.43 -9.69 5.62
C GLU A 133 2.66 -9.68 4.10
N LYS A 134 1.92 -8.84 3.36
CA LYS A 134 2.07 -8.72 1.90
C LYS A 134 3.42 -8.10 1.53
N TRP A 135 3.85 -7.07 2.23
CA TRP A 135 5.16 -6.43 2.02
C TRP A 135 6.31 -7.41 2.26
N LEU A 136 6.25 -8.17 3.36
CA LEU A 136 7.27 -9.16 3.68
C LEU A 136 7.35 -10.26 2.62
N ASN A 137 6.19 -10.76 2.16
CA ASN A 137 6.13 -11.76 1.09
C ASN A 137 6.67 -11.21 -0.24
N MET A 138 6.36 -9.98 -0.57
CA MET A 138 6.90 -9.29 -1.74
C MET A 138 8.42 -9.15 -1.66
N MET A 139 8.96 -8.76 -0.51
CA MET A 139 10.40 -8.61 -0.31
C MET A 139 11.13 -9.96 -0.34
N ARG A 140 10.54 -11.02 0.22
CA ARG A 140 11.06 -12.39 0.09
C ARG A 140 11.18 -12.80 -1.38
N ALA A 141 10.11 -12.61 -2.14
CA ALA A 141 10.11 -12.91 -3.58
C ALA A 141 11.16 -12.08 -4.34
N LYS A 142 11.31 -10.80 -4.00
CA LYS A 142 12.29 -9.89 -4.60
C LYS A 142 13.74 -10.31 -4.32
N LEU A 143 14.00 -10.93 -3.16
CA LEU A 143 15.30 -11.43 -2.76
C LEU A 143 15.53 -12.91 -3.12
N GLY A 144 14.54 -13.59 -3.68
CA GLY A 144 14.63 -15.02 -4.00
C GLY A 144 14.68 -15.92 -2.75
N LEU A 145 14.15 -15.45 -1.60
CA LEU A 145 14.08 -16.25 -0.39
C LEU A 145 12.98 -17.31 -0.52
N ILE A 146 13.35 -18.57 -0.29
CA ILE A 146 12.43 -19.72 -0.38
C ILE A 146 11.87 -20.02 1.00
N GLY A 147 10.54 -20.15 1.09
CA GLY A 147 9.86 -20.43 2.36
C GLY A 147 9.62 -19.16 3.19
N SER A 148 9.49 -19.34 4.51
CA SER A 148 9.28 -18.23 5.44
C SER A 148 10.05 -18.47 6.74
N ASP A 149 11.07 -17.68 7.00
CA ASP A 149 11.80 -17.65 8.26
C ASP A 149 11.47 -16.34 9.03
N LYS A 150 11.41 -16.43 10.35
CA LYS A 150 11.21 -15.25 11.21
C LYS A 150 12.37 -14.24 11.09
N LYS A 151 13.54 -14.69 10.66
CA LYS A 151 14.72 -13.84 10.45
C LYS A 151 14.68 -13.07 9.14
N ASP A 152 13.84 -13.45 8.18
CA ASP A 152 13.75 -12.77 6.88
C ASP A 152 13.49 -11.28 7.02
N LYS A 153 12.61 -10.89 7.96
CA LYS A 153 12.32 -9.49 8.25
C LYS A 153 13.59 -8.71 8.64
N TYR A 154 14.41 -9.27 9.50
CA TYR A 154 15.66 -8.62 9.95
C TYR A 154 16.65 -8.49 8.80
N LEU A 155 16.83 -9.56 8.01
CA LEU A 155 17.68 -9.54 6.83
C LEU A 155 17.27 -8.45 5.83
N ILE A 156 15.95 -8.33 5.57
CA ILE A 156 15.40 -7.32 4.65
C ILE A 156 15.67 -5.92 5.20
N LEU A 157 15.40 -5.69 6.49
CA LEU A 157 15.60 -4.38 7.12
C LEU A 157 17.09 -3.99 7.16
N ASP A 158 17.98 -4.94 7.42
CA ASP A 158 19.44 -4.73 7.41
C ASP A 158 19.91 -4.35 6.00
N LEU A 159 19.43 -5.05 4.96
CA LEU A 159 19.73 -4.71 3.57
C LEU A 159 19.27 -3.28 3.23
N LEU A 160 18.03 -2.94 3.54
CA LEU A 160 17.48 -1.61 3.27
C LEU A 160 18.24 -0.52 4.03
N THR A 161 18.62 -0.80 5.28
CA THR A 161 19.45 0.10 6.08
C THR A 161 20.82 0.32 5.45
N TRP A 162 21.48 -0.76 5.03
CA TRP A 162 22.76 -0.70 4.33
C TRP A 162 22.65 0.09 3.01
N MET A 163 21.58 -0.15 2.22
CA MET A 163 21.33 0.59 0.97
C MET A 163 21.21 2.09 1.21
N HIS A 164 20.48 2.49 2.24
CA HIS A 164 20.32 3.90 2.60
C HIS A 164 21.63 4.54 3.05
N GLN A 165 22.38 3.88 3.91
CA GLN A 165 23.68 4.37 4.43
C GLN A 165 24.73 4.53 3.32
N ASN A 166 24.73 3.63 2.35
CA ASN A 166 25.70 3.60 1.25
C ASN A 166 25.21 4.30 -0.03
N LYS A 167 24.00 4.91 0.01
CA LYS A 167 23.39 5.62 -1.11
C LYS A 167 23.34 4.77 -2.40
N VAL A 168 22.91 3.52 -2.27
CA VAL A 168 22.90 2.56 -3.38
C VAL A 168 21.62 2.72 -4.19
N ASP A 169 21.70 2.53 -5.48
CA ASP A 169 20.55 2.53 -6.37
C ASP A 169 19.59 1.39 -6.04
N TYR A 170 18.30 1.72 -5.88
CA TYR A 170 17.28 0.76 -5.46
C TYR A 170 17.08 -0.35 -6.48
N THR A 171 16.86 0.00 -7.73
CA THR A 171 16.56 -0.98 -8.80
C THR A 171 17.77 -1.82 -9.14
N ASN A 172 18.93 -1.18 -9.34
CA ASN A 172 20.15 -1.86 -9.74
C ASN A 172 20.67 -2.85 -8.68
N THR A 173 20.47 -2.56 -7.39
CA THR A 173 20.81 -3.50 -6.31
C THR A 173 20.12 -4.84 -6.52
N PHE A 174 18.81 -4.86 -6.76
CA PHE A 174 18.08 -6.11 -6.97
C PHE A 174 18.40 -6.75 -8.34
N CYS A 175 18.65 -5.95 -9.38
CA CYS A 175 19.10 -6.47 -10.67
C CYS A 175 20.46 -7.18 -10.57
N HIS A 176 21.38 -6.65 -9.78
CA HIS A 176 22.68 -7.29 -9.54
C HIS A 176 22.53 -8.61 -8.80
N LEU A 177 21.63 -8.69 -7.82
CA LEU A 177 21.36 -9.96 -7.11
C LEU A 177 20.87 -11.07 -8.05
N MET A 178 20.07 -10.74 -9.10
CA MET A 178 19.61 -11.72 -10.08
C MET A 178 20.76 -12.25 -10.96
N ASN A 179 21.84 -11.49 -11.14
CA ASN A 179 22.95 -11.83 -12.00
C ASN A 179 24.13 -12.47 -11.23
N PHE A 180 24.00 -12.72 -9.93
CA PHE A 180 25.01 -13.42 -9.16
C PHE A 180 25.11 -14.87 -9.65
N LYS A 181 26.03 -15.12 -10.59
CA LYS A 181 26.47 -16.47 -10.88
C LYS A 181 27.32 -16.92 -9.69
N THR A 182 26.87 -17.95 -8.98
CA THR A 182 27.72 -18.71 -8.05
C THR A 182 28.96 -19.15 -8.84
N GLN A 183 30.08 -18.53 -8.59
CA GLN A 183 31.41 -19.05 -9.00
C GLN A 183 31.74 -20.27 -8.16
#